data_d5157c6eeb89d59430202fa9749d8764
#
_entry.id   d5157c6eeb89d59430202fa9749d8764
#
_cell.length_a   1.000
_cell.length_b   1.000
_cell.length_c   1.000
_cell.angle_alpha   90.00
_cell.angle_beta   90.00
_cell.angle_gamma   90.00
#
_symmetry.space_group_name_H-M   'P 1'
#
loop_
_entity.id
_entity.type
_entity.pdbx_description
1 polymer ?
#
loop_
_entity_poly.entity_id
_entity_poly.type
_entity_poly.pdbx_seq_one_letter_code
_entity_poly.pdbx_strand_id
1 'polypeptide(L)'
;MKKGTFILLLLATTMLSCSTQKNTWASRNFHQMQTKYNILFNGQIAFEEGQNAIREAHEDNYSAMLPLYPVSNHKAAEAATSQMERTIEKCRKCIKLHSIKTRPKINHKKRKDPKYKAWLEQEEFNNQMGNAWLLLGKAE
;
A
#
# COMPACT_ATOMS: atom_id res chain seq x y z
N MET A 1 -41.93 4.46 18.73
CA MET A 1 -41.40 5.27 17.60
C MET A 1 -39.97 5.83 17.88
N LYS A 2 -39.60 6.22 19.11
CA LYS A 2 -38.32 6.89 19.41
C LYS A 2 -37.06 5.99 19.26
N LYS A 3 -37.16 4.65 19.47
CA LYS A 3 -36.02 3.73 19.39
C LYS A 3 -35.56 3.46 17.92
N GLY A 4 -36.51 3.34 17.00
CA GLY A 4 -36.21 3.15 15.58
C GLY A 4 -35.54 4.37 14.93
N THR A 5 -35.98 5.57 15.30
CA THR A 5 -35.37 6.83 14.82
C THR A 5 -33.93 6.99 15.30
N PHE A 6 -33.62 6.56 16.51
CA PHE A 6 -32.28 6.62 17.07
C PHE A 6 -31.33 5.62 16.35
N ILE A 7 -31.80 4.41 16.07
CA ILE A 7 -31.04 3.41 15.32
C ILE A 7 -30.78 3.89 13.88
N LEU A 8 -31.78 4.50 13.24
CA LEU A 8 -31.63 5.05 11.90
C LEU A 8 -30.62 6.21 11.86
N LEU A 9 -30.64 7.08 12.87
CA LEU A 9 -29.69 8.19 13.01
C LEU A 9 -28.25 7.67 13.24
N LEU A 10 -28.09 6.64 14.07
CA LEU A 10 -26.80 6.00 14.32
C LEU A 10 -26.26 5.33 13.05
N LEU A 11 -27.13 4.69 12.27
CA LEU A 11 -26.74 4.06 10.99
C LEU A 11 -26.34 5.10 9.94
N ALA A 12 -27.02 6.26 9.90
CA ALA A 12 -26.71 7.36 8.98
C ALA A 12 -25.34 8.01 9.28
N THR A 13 -24.92 8.06 10.55
CA THR A 13 -23.61 8.62 10.93
C THR A 13 -22.44 7.72 10.57
N THR A 14 -22.63 6.40 10.43
CA THR A 14 -21.57 5.47 10.04
C THR A 14 -21.22 5.55 8.56
N MET A 15 -22.06 6.17 7.73
CA MET A 15 -21.82 6.36 6.28
C MET A 15 -20.88 7.54 5.97
N LEU A 16 -20.39 8.29 6.97
CA LEU A 16 -19.38 9.33 6.81
C LEU A 16 -18.01 8.69 6.57
N SER A 17 -17.81 8.09 5.40
CA SER A 17 -16.57 7.45 4.98
C SER A 17 -15.41 8.44 5.02
N CYS A 18 -14.28 8.02 5.61
CA CYS A 18 -13.04 8.75 5.48
C CYS A 18 -12.62 8.80 4.00
N SER A 19 -12.47 10.00 3.47
CA SER A 19 -12.16 10.23 2.06
C SER A 19 -10.74 10.76 1.89
N THR A 20 -10.03 10.29 0.85
CA THR A 20 -8.74 10.84 0.43
C THR A 20 -8.84 12.28 -0.10
N GLN A 21 -10.03 12.74 -0.43
CA GLN A 21 -10.33 14.13 -0.82
C GLN A 21 -10.16 15.12 0.34
N LYS A 22 -10.15 14.62 1.59
CA LYS A 22 -9.98 15.45 2.79
C LYS A 22 -8.70 15.04 3.52
N ASN A 23 -7.71 15.93 3.53
CA ASN A 23 -6.49 15.71 4.29
C ASN A 23 -6.68 16.16 5.75
N THR A 24 -7.36 15.34 6.55
CA THR A 24 -7.52 15.51 8.00
C THR A 24 -6.65 14.51 8.75
N TRP A 25 -6.39 14.77 10.04
CA TRP A 25 -5.68 13.82 10.89
C TRP A 25 -6.34 12.43 10.90
N ALA A 26 -7.66 12.37 11.04
CA ALA A 26 -8.40 11.11 11.04
C ALA A 26 -8.32 10.38 9.71
N SER A 27 -8.46 11.10 8.59
CA SER A 27 -8.33 10.54 7.24
C SER A 27 -6.92 9.95 7.02
N ARG A 28 -5.86 10.69 7.36
CA ARG A 28 -4.48 10.19 7.24
C ARG A 28 -4.25 8.92 8.05
N ASN A 29 -4.64 8.91 9.33
CA ASN A 29 -4.46 7.73 10.18
C ASN A 29 -5.24 6.52 9.67
N PHE A 30 -6.48 6.71 9.24
CA PHE A 30 -7.30 5.65 8.66
C PHE A 30 -6.63 5.06 7.42
N HIS A 31 -6.24 5.89 6.44
CA HIS A 31 -5.62 5.42 5.21
C HIS A 31 -4.23 4.80 5.45
N GLN A 32 -3.42 5.34 6.36
CA GLN A 32 -2.13 4.76 6.75
C GLN A 32 -2.31 3.38 7.39
N MET A 33 -3.28 3.22 8.29
CA MET A 33 -3.57 1.95 8.93
C MET A 33 -4.07 0.91 7.93
N GLN A 34 -5.02 1.27 7.07
CA GLN A 34 -5.50 0.39 6.00
C GLN A 34 -4.39 -0.01 5.03
N THR A 35 -3.55 0.93 4.64
CA THR A 35 -2.39 0.64 3.77
C THR A 35 -1.45 -0.35 4.44
N LYS A 36 -1.03 -0.09 5.68
CA LYS A 36 -0.02 -0.89 6.37
C LYS A 36 -0.51 -2.30 6.68
N TYR A 37 -1.66 -2.42 7.32
CA TYR A 37 -2.11 -3.68 7.91
C TYR A 37 -2.95 -4.56 6.97
N ASN A 38 -3.63 -3.99 5.99
CA ASN A 38 -4.43 -4.79 5.08
C ASN A 38 -3.75 -5.00 3.72
N ILE A 39 -3.26 -3.92 3.11
CA ILE A 39 -2.84 -4.00 1.71
C ILE A 39 -1.37 -4.37 1.60
N LEU A 40 -0.48 -3.64 2.28
CA LEU A 40 0.97 -3.93 2.23
C LEU A 40 1.29 -5.26 2.89
N PHE A 41 0.69 -5.58 4.03
CA PHE A 41 0.89 -6.86 4.69
C PHE A 41 0.52 -8.03 3.77
N ASN A 42 -0.68 -8.02 3.17
CA ASN A 42 -1.07 -9.08 2.24
C ASN A 42 -0.28 -9.08 0.92
N GLY A 43 0.17 -7.90 0.46
CA GLY A 43 1.06 -7.79 -0.69
C GLY A 43 2.44 -8.37 -0.41
N GLN A 44 2.98 -8.12 0.78
CA GLN A 44 4.27 -8.66 1.22
C GLN A 44 4.23 -10.18 1.34
N ILE A 45 3.15 -10.75 1.92
CA ILE A 45 2.97 -12.21 1.99
C ILE A 45 2.96 -12.81 0.59
N ALA A 46 2.18 -12.24 -0.35
CA ALA A 46 2.14 -12.75 -1.72
C ALA A 46 3.51 -12.65 -2.41
N PHE A 47 4.27 -11.57 -2.17
CA PHE A 47 5.62 -11.42 -2.68
C PHE A 47 6.58 -12.47 -2.12
N GLU A 48 6.53 -12.75 -0.83
CA GLU A 48 7.35 -13.79 -0.17
C GLU A 48 6.98 -15.20 -0.66
N GLU A 49 5.68 -15.49 -0.84
CA GLU A 49 5.21 -16.73 -1.47
C GLU A 49 5.78 -16.88 -2.89
N GLY A 50 5.79 -15.80 -3.68
CA GLY A 50 6.39 -15.80 -5.01
C GLY A 50 7.91 -16.04 -4.98
N GLN A 51 8.62 -15.40 -4.08
CA GLN A 51 10.07 -15.64 -3.91
C GLN A 51 10.37 -17.09 -3.51
N ASN A 52 9.55 -17.69 -2.65
CA ASN A 52 9.72 -19.09 -2.27
C ASN A 52 9.42 -20.03 -3.45
N ALA A 53 8.37 -19.76 -4.24
CA ALA A 53 8.07 -20.52 -5.45
C ALA A 53 9.25 -20.49 -6.45
N ILE A 54 9.91 -19.33 -6.63
CA ILE A 54 11.12 -19.23 -7.46
C ILE A 54 12.25 -20.13 -6.92
N ARG A 55 12.46 -20.11 -5.60
CA ARG A 55 13.53 -20.92 -4.98
C ARG A 55 13.27 -22.41 -5.10
N GLU A 56 12.02 -22.83 -4.92
CA GLU A 56 11.60 -24.24 -5.01
C GLU A 56 11.65 -24.77 -6.47
N ALA A 57 11.31 -23.92 -7.44
CA ALA A 57 11.34 -24.28 -8.86
C ALA A 57 12.71 -24.15 -9.51
N HIS A 58 13.69 -23.57 -8.81
CA HIS A 58 15.03 -23.38 -9.33
C HIS A 58 15.84 -24.69 -9.26
N GLU A 59 16.33 -25.13 -10.41
CA GLU A 59 17.25 -26.25 -10.53
C GLU A 59 18.55 -25.78 -11.19
N ASP A 60 19.67 -26.07 -10.55
CA ASP A 60 21.01 -25.76 -11.07
C ASP A 60 21.38 -26.70 -12.20
N ASN A 61 21.73 -26.14 -13.36
CA ASN A 61 22.30 -26.90 -14.46
C ASN A 61 23.82 -26.72 -14.50
N TYR A 62 24.56 -27.63 -13.89
CA TYR A 62 26.02 -27.61 -13.83
C TYR A 62 26.71 -27.84 -15.15
N SER A 63 25.98 -28.21 -16.22
CA SER A 63 26.53 -28.33 -17.58
C SER A 63 26.53 -27.02 -18.37
N ALA A 64 25.93 -25.96 -17.79
CA ALA A 64 25.84 -24.62 -18.38
C ALA A 64 26.38 -23.56 -17.40
N MET A 65 26.48 -22.32 -17.86
CA MET A 65 26.81 -21.19 -17.01
C MET A 65 25.64 -20.99 -15.98
N LEU A 66 25.97 -21.07 -14.70
CA LEU A 66 24.99 -20.89 -13.66
C LEU A 66 24.52 -19.43 -13.58
N PRO A 67 23.22 -19.20 -13.47
CA PRO A 67 22.68 -17.85 -13.28
C PRO A 67 23.07 -17.31 -11.89
N LEU A 68 23.34 -16.01 -11.80
CA LEU A 68 23.67 -15.34 -10.53
C LEU A 68 22.49 -15.34 -9.56
N TYR A 69 21.26 -15.28 -10.10
CA TYR A 69 20.02 -15.26 -9.31
C TYR A 69 19.05 -16.33 -9.83
N PRO A 70 18.31 -17.02 -8.94
CA PRO A 70 17.31 -18.02 -9.32
C PRO A 70 16.24 -17.50 -10.29
N VAL A 71 15.85 -16.22 -10.16
CA VAL A 71 14.87 -15.56 -11.05
C VAL A 71 15.32 -15.46 -12.51
N SER A 72 16.62 -15.58 -12.80
CA SER A 72 17.15 -15.60 -14.16
C SER A 72 16.83 -16.91 -14.90
N ASN A 73 16.36 -17.94 -14.19
CA ASN A 73 15.81 -19.15 -14.80
C ASN A 73 14.33 -18.92 -15.15
N HIS A 74 14.02 -18.99 -16.44
CA HIS A 74 12.66 -18.72 -16.96
C HIS A 74 11.57 -19.60 -16.29
N LYS A 75 11.84 -20.90 -16.12
CA LYS A 75 10.90 -21.82 -15.46
C LYS A 75 10.66 -21.44 -14.00
N ALA A 76 11.71 -21.03 -13.28
CA ALA A 76 11.58 -20.57 -11.90
C ALA A 76 10.81 -19.25 -11.82
N ALA A 77 11.05 -18.33 -12.74
CA ALA A 77 10.29 -17.07 -12.81
C ALA A 77 8.81 -17.29 -13.10
N GLU A 78 8.47 -18.20 -14.01
CA GLU A 78 7.08 -18.57 -14.34
C GLU A 78 6.31 -19.11 -13.11
N ALA A 79 6.96 -19.86 -12.24
CA ALA A 79 6.35 -20.42 -11.05
C ALA A 79 5.82 -19.35 -10.07
N ALA A 80 6.37 -18.14 -10.12
CA ALA A 80 5.96 -17.03 -9.24
C ALA A 80 4.98 -16.05 -9.88
N THR A 81 4.62 -16.22 -11.15
CA THR A 81 3.82 -15.24 -11.91
C THR A 81 2.53 -14.86 -11.19
N SER A 82 1.77 -15.85 -10.72
CA SER A 82 0.49 -15.61 -10.03
C SER A 82 0.63 -14.80 -8.74
N GLN A 83 1.67 -15.08 -7.94
CA GLN A 83 1.95 -14.39 -6.69
C GLN A 83 2.45 -12.96 -6.94
N MET A 84 3.28 -12.76 -7.96
CA MET A 84 3.77 -11.44 -8.34
C MET A 84 2.64 -10.58 -8.91
N GLU A 85 1.78 -11.10 -9.78
CA GLU A 85 0.59 -10.40 -10.26
C GLU A 85 -0.34 -9.98 -9.10
N ARG A 86 -0.58 -10.89 -8.14
CA ARG A 86 -1.36 -10.58 -6.93
C ARG A 86 -0.73 -9.46 -6.11
N THR A 87 0.60 -9.45 -5.97
CA THR A 87 1.34 -8.38 -5.30
C THR A 87 1.16 -7.05 -6.01
N ILE A 88 1.34 -7.03 -7.34
CA ILE A 88 1.17 -5.87 -8.20
C ILE A 88 -0.25 -5.30 -8.07
N GLU A 89 -1.27 -6.16 -8.15
CA GLU A 89 -2.68 -5.74 -8.00
C GLU A 89 -2.93 -5.08 -6.65
N LYS A 90 -2.42 -5.67 -5.54
CA LYS A 90 -2.54 -5.11 -4.19
C LYS A 90 -1.86 -3.75 -4.10
N CYS A 91 -0.65 -3.60 -4.62
CA CYS A 91 0.08 -2.34 -4.62
C CYS A 91 -0.63 -1.26 -5.45
N ARG A 92 -1.08 -1.57 -6.67
CA ARG A 92 -1.83 -0.65 -7.53
C ARG A 92 -3.15 -0.21 -6.87
N LYS A 93 -3.88 -1.15 -6.25
CA LYS A 93 -5.09 -0.85 -5.50
C LYS A 93 -4.80 0.06 -4.30
N CYS A 94 -3.71 -0.19 -3.58
CA CYS A 94 -3.25 0.66 -2.48
C CYS A 94 -3.05 2.11 -2.94
N ILE A 95 -2.24 2.30 -3.96
CA ILE A 95 -1.90 3.61 -4.51
C ILE A 95 -3.16 4.33 -4.97
N LYS A 96 -4.06 3.64 -5.67
CA LYS A 96 -5.31 4.21 -6.18
C LYS A 96 -6.27 4.66 -5.07
N LEU A 97 -6.41 3.88 -4.00
CA LEU A 97 -7.47 4.09 -3.00
C LEU A 97 -6.99 4.85 -1.75
N HIS A 98 -5.69 4.85 -1.46
CA HIS A 98 -5.18 5.37 -0.19
C HIS A 98 -4.12 6.47 -0.33
N SER A 99 -3.77 6.89 -1.55
CA SER A 99 -2.92 8.06 -1.78
C SER A 99 -3.66 9.35 -1.40
N ILE A 100 -3.04 10.20 -0.60
CA ILE A 100 -3.61 11.48 -0.14
C ILE A 100 -2.73 12.61 -0.67
N LYS A 101 -3.12 13.18 -1.82
CA LYS A 101 -2.42 14.29 -2.48
C LYS A 101 -3.00 15.67 -2.14
N THR A 102 -4.21 15.69 -1.56
CA THR A 102 -4.88 16.94 -1.20
C THR A 102 -4.12 17.63 -0.07
N ARG A 103 -3.80 18.91 -0.24
CA ARG A 103 -3.10 19.70 0.79
C ARG A 103 -3.97 19.88 2.04
N PRO A 104 -3.39 19.74 3.25
CA PRO A 104 -4.10 19.94 4.50
C PRO A 104 -4.44 21.41 4.74
N LYS A 105 -5.41 21.66 5.60
CA LYS A 105 -5.70 23.03 6.07
C LYS A 105 -4.50 23.59 6.84
N ILE A 106 -4.07 24.81 6.49
CA ILE A 106 -2.91 25.46 7.09
C ILE A 106 -3.22 25.87 8.52
N ASN A 107 -2.36 25.47 9.45
CA ASN A 107 -2.38 25.96 10.82
C ASN A 107 -1.48 27.19 10.95
N HIS A 108 -2.07 28.39 11.02
CA HIS A 108 -1.33 29.64 11.08
C HIS A 108 -0.39 29.75 12.27
N LYS A 109 -0.71 29.09 13.42
CA LYS A 109 0.15 29.09 14.62
C LYS A 109 1.49 28.36 14.39
N LYS A 110 1.51 27.39 13.48
CA LYS A 110 2.72 26.57 13.16
C LYS A 110 3.46 27.05 11.90
N ARG A 111 3.02 28.13 11.26
CA ARG A 111 3.57 28.61 9.98
C ARG A 111 5.06 28.97 10.04
N LYS A 112 5.58 29.32 11.22
CA LYS A 112 7.00 29.67 11.43
C LYS A 112 7.90 28.44 11.65
N ASP A 113 7.32 27.26 11.90
CA ASP A 113 8.07 26.03 12.13
C ASP A 113 8.60 25.47 10.79
N PRO A 114 9.92 25.34 10.59
CA PRO A 114 10.50 24.84 9.35
C PRO A 114 10.08 23.39 9.06
N LYS A 115 9.91 22.55 10.09
CA LYS A 115 9.45 21.16 9.93
C LYS A 115 8.00 21.11 9.42
N TYR A 116 7.15 21.99 9.93
CA TYR A 116 5.78 22.09 9.48
C TYR A 116 5.67 22.59 8.04
N LYS A 117 6.54 23.52 7.65
CA LYS A 117 6.61 24.04 6.28
C LYS A 117 7.03 22.93 5.31
N ALA A 118 8.11 22.21 5.60
CA ALA A 118 8.57 21.07 4.80
C ALA A 118 7.49 19.97 4.68
N TRP A 119 6.75 19.71 5.77
CA TRP A 119 5.63 18.77 5.74
C TRP A 119 4.48 19.25 4.84
N LEU A 120 4.17 20.54 4.77
CA LEU A 120 3.15 21.10 3.88
C LEU A 120 3.55 21.05 2.40
N GLU A 121 4.84 21.00 2.10
CA GLU A 121 5.39 20.93 0.74
C GLU A 121 5.40 19.50 0.17
N GLN A 122 5.07 18.49 0.97
CA GLN A 122 4.98 17.10 0.52
C GLN A 122 3.87 16.91 -0.53
N GLU A 123 4.13 16.06 -1.50
CA GLU A 123 3.16 15.68 -2.53
C GLU A 123 2.22 14.55 -2.06
N GLU A 124 2.64 13.77 -1.05
CA GLU A 124 1.89 12.62 -0.54
C GLU A 124 1.86 12.67 1.00
N PHE A 125 0.67 12.53 1.56
CA PHE A 125 0.43 12.61 3.00
C PHE A 125 0.12 11.25 3.65
N ASN A 126 0.07 10.17 2.88
CA ASN A 126 0.08 8.81 3.42
C ASN A 126 1.52 8.27 3.46
N ASN A 127 2.12 8.25 4.64
CA ASN A 127 3.52 7.85 4.85
C ASN A 127 3.83 6.40 4.42
N GLN A 128 2.82 5.58 4.12
CA GLN A 128 3.00 4.20 3.65
C GLN A 128 3.07 4.08 2.12
N MET A 129 2.84 5.17 1.38
CA MET A 129 2.86 5.10 -0.09
C MET A 129 4.24 4.77 -0.66
N GLY A 130 5.33 5.25 -0.04
CA GLY A 130 6.68 4.88 -0.44
C GLY A 130 6.93 3.36 -0.39
N ASN A 131 6.42 2.69 0.65
CA ASN A 131 6.51 1.25 0.78
C ASN A 131 5.68 0.52 -0.30
N ALA A 132 4.52 1.07 -0.68
CA ALA A 132 3.69 0.51 -1.75
C ALA A 132 4.38 0.61 -3.12
N TRP A 133 5.02 1.73 -3.42
CA TRP A 133 5.80 1.92 -4.63
C TRP A 133 7.03 1.01 -4.68
N LEU A 134 7.74 0.89 -3.53
CA LEU A 134 8.89 0.00 -3.44
C LEU A 134 8.52 -1.46 -3.65
N LEU A 135 7.42 -1.92 -3.04
CA LEU A 135 6.95 -3.30 -3.20
C LEU A 135 6.46 -3.56 -4.63
N LEU A 136 5.79 -2.58 -5.25
CA LEU A 136 5.38 -2.65 -6.65
C LEU A 136 6.59 -2.86 -7.57
N GLY A 137 7.62 -2.00 -7.46
CA GLY A 137 8.82 -2.10 -8.30
C GLY A 137 9.69 -3.33 -8.02
N LYS A 138 9.49 -4.04 -6.88
CA LYS A 138 10.13 -5.34 -6.63
C LYS A 138 9.38 -6.50 -7.29
N ALA A 139 8.09 -6.34 -7.52
CA ALA A 139 7.25 -7.40 -8.07
C ALA A 139 7.10 -7.32 -9.61
N GLU A 140 7.39 -6.16 -10.21
CA GLU A 140 7.49 -5.94 -11.67
C GLU A 140 8.85 -6.40 -12.21
#